data_03d37038cd1f5b76aa94e39af8bdac39
#
_entry.id   03d37038cd1f5b76aa94e39af8bdac39
#
_cell.length_a   1.000
_cell.length_b   1.000
_cell.length_c   1.000
_cell.angle_alpha   90.00
_cell.angle_beta   90.00
_cell.angle_gamma   90.00
#
_symmetry.space_group_name_H-M   'P 1'
#
loop_
_entity.id
_entity.type
_entity.pdbx_description
1 polymer ?
#
loop_
_entity_poly.entity_id
_entity_poly.type
_entity_poly.pdbx_seq_one_letter_code
_entity_poly.pdbx_strand_id
1 'polypeptide(L)'
;MQLYDKKAILVDLKKHKSFLDKNIERYIKTLDAPKEIKNIMIYAVLGGGKRIRPFLLAEIAKLYGISSSVYKYPCMAVELAHCFSLVYDDLPCM
;
A
#
# COMPACT_ATOMS: atom_id res chain seq x y z
N MET A 1 -23.00 -15.34 3.05
CA MET A 1 -21.73 -14.63 3.24
C MET A 1 -20.71 -15.60 3.80
N GLN A 2 -19.56 -15.67 3.19
CA GLN A 2 -18.49 -16.54 3.64
C GLN A 2 -17.70 -15.85 4.74
N LEU A 3 -17.57 -16.53 5.88
CA LEU A 3 -16.74 -16.01 6.98
C LEU A 3 -15.31 -16.51 6.79
N TYR A 4 -14.37 -15.59 6.78
CA TYR A 4 -12.96 -15.93 6.75
C TYR A 4 -12.52 -16.41 8.12
N ASP A 5 -11.76 -17.48 8.18
CA ASP A 5 -11.01 -17.79 9.39
C ASP A 5 -9.77 -16.90 9.47
N LYS A 6 -9.16 -16.87 10.64
CA LYS A 6 -7.99 -16.01 10.91
C LYS A 6 -6.83 -16.31 9.96
N LYS A 7 -6.60 -17.58 9.62
CA LYS A 7 -5.49 -17.97 8.74
C LYS A 7 -5.74 -17.51 7.31
N ALA A 8 -6.97 -17.64 6.81
CA ALA A 8 -7.31 -17.20 5.47
C ALA A 8 -7.15 -15.70 5.32
N ILE A 9 -7.57 -14.92 6.31
CA ILE A 9 -7.41 -13.46 6.30
C ILE A 9 -5.93 -13.08 6.27
N LEU A 10 -5.09 -13.74 7.06
CA LEU A 10 -3.66 -13.45 7.10
C LEU A 10 -2.97 -13.78 5.78
N VAL A 11 -3.36 -14.87 5.12
CA VAL A 11 -2.82 -15.24 3.81
C VAL A 11 -3.20 -14.19 2.77
N ASP A 12 -4.47 -13.78 2.76
CA ASP A 12 -4.96 -12.77 1.82
C ASP A 12 -4.28 -11.43 2.05
N LEU A 13 -4.08 -11.04 3.31
CA LEU A 13 -3.40 -9.80 3.66
C LEU A 13 -1.95 -9.80 3.16
N LYS A 14 -1.24 -10.91 3.30
CA LYS A 14 0.15 -11.04 2.80
C LYS A 14 0.22 -10.94 1.28
N LYS A 15 -0.72 -11.59 0.57
CA LYS A 15 -0.79 -11.52 -0.88
C LYS A 15 -1.05 -10.08 -1.33
N HIS A 16 -1.98 -9.41 -0.67
CA HIS A 16 -2.30 -8.02 -0.97
C HIS A 16 -1.10 -7.11 -0.72
N LYS A 17 -0.41 -7.29 0.39
CA LYS A 17 0.80 -6.52 0.72
C LYS A 17 1.85 -6.66 -0.38
N SER A 18 2.11 -7.88 -0.83
CA SER A 18 3.08 -8.13 -1.91
C SER A 18 2.65 -7.45 -3.21
N PHE A 19 1.37 -7.57 -3.57
CA PHE A 19 0.82 -6.92 -4.76
C PHE A 19 0.97 -5.39 -4.68
N LEU A 20 0.58 -4.81 -3.56
CA LEU A 20 0.60 -3.37 -3.37
C LEU A 20 2.03 -2.82 -3.36
N ASP A 21 2.93 -3.48 -2.64
CA ASP A 21 4.32 -3.06 -2.52
C ASP A 21 5.01 -3.06 -3.90
N LYS A 22 4.76 -4.08 -4.71
CA LYS A 22 5.29 -4.14 -6.08
C LYS A 22 4.76 -3.00 -6.95
N ASN A 23 3.47 -2.69 -6.83
CA ASN A 23 2.88 -1.60 -7.61
C ASN A 23 3.40 -0.24 -7.16
N ILE A 24 3.58 -0.03 -5.87
CA ILE A 24 4.15 1.22 -5.33
C ILE A 24 5.60 1.39 -5.81
N GLU A 25 6.41 0.35 -5.70
CA GLU A 25 7.80 0.41 -6.14
C GLU A 25 7.89 0.73 -7.62
N ARG A 26 7.08 0.06 -8.44
CA ARG A 26 7.04 0.31 -9.89
C ARG A 26 6.63 1.75 -10.19
N TYR A 27 5.63 2.25 -9.49
CA TYR A 27 5.15 3.62 -9.67
C TYR A 27 6.24 4.64 -9.32
N ILE A 28 6.93 4.46 -8.19
CA ILE A 28 7.99 5.38 -7.77
C ILE A 28 9.12 5.39 -8.81
N LYS A 29 9.48 4.23 -9.36
CA LYS A 29 10.53 4.14 -10.39
C LYS A 29 10.17 4.89 -11.67
N THR A 30 8.89 5.10 -11.95
CA THR A 30 8.47 5.85 -13.14
C THR A 30 8.46 7.36 -12.94
N LEU A 31 8.62 7.84 -11.72
CA LEU A 31 8.59 9.27 -11.43
C LEU A 31 9.81 9.97 -12.00
N ASP A 32 9.61 11.21 -12.47
CA ASP A 32 10.69 12.07 -12.94
C ASP A 32 11.32 12.78 -11.73
N ALA A 33 12.22 12.08 -11.06
CA ALA A 33 12.87 12.56 -9.85
C ALA A 33 14.29 11.99 -9.76
N PRO A 34 15.20 12.65 -9.02
CA PRO A 34 16.54 12.10 -8.81
C PRO A 34 16.51 10.71 -8.18
N LYS A 35 17.47 9.89 -8.56
CA LYS A 35 17.55 8.49 -8.09
C LYS A 35 17.62 8.42 -6.56
N GLU A 36 18.36 9.32 -5.93
CA GLU A 36 18.50 9.37 -4.49
C GLU A 36 17.16 9.58 -3.80
N ILE A 37 16.33 10.48 -4.35
CA ILE A 37 14.99 10.76 -3.84
C ILE A 37 14.09 9.52 -3.98
N LYS A 38 14.14 8.87 -5.15
CA LYS A 38 13.36 7.64 -5.38
C LYS A 38 13.73 6.54 -4.39
N ASN A 39 15.04 6.38 -4.12
CA ASN A 39 15.52 5.37 -3.18
C ASN A 39 15.03 5.67 -1.75
N ILE A 40 15.02 6.93 -1.34
CA ILE A 40 14.49 7.33 -0.04
C ILE A 40 12.99 7.05 0.04
N MET A 41 12.24 7.36 -1.00
CA MET A 41 10.81 7.10 -1.05
C MET A 41 10.51 5.59 -0.93
N ILE A 42 11.23 4.77 -1.68
CA ILE A 42 11.08 3.32 -1.64
C ILE A 42 11.39 2.78 -0.24
N TYR A 43 12.48 3.25 0.35
CA TYR A 43 12.87 2.84 1.71
C TYR A 43 11.78 3.20 2.72
N ALA A 44 11.26 4.42 2.64
CA ALA A 44 10.26 4.89 3.59
C ALA A 44 8.94 4.12 3.47
N VAL A 45 8.53 3.76 2.26
CA VAL A 45 7.25 3.09 2.02
C VAL A 45 7.36 1.58 2.25
N LEU A 46 8.44 0.94 1.79
CA LEU A 46 8.57 -0.51 1.85
C LEU A 46 9.18 -1.01 3.17
N GLY A 47 9.52 -0.10 4.08
CA GLY A 47 10.19 -0.45 5.33
C GLY A 47 9.33 -1.15 6.38
N GLY A 48 8.04 -1.29 6.16
CA GLY A 48 7.17 -1.96 7.12
C GLY A 48 5.70 -1.66 6.93
N GLY A 49 4.88 -2.13 7.87
CA GLY A 49 3.45 -1.96 7.84
C GLY A 49 2.72 -3.12 7.19
N LYS A 50 1.52 -3.40 7.67
CA LYS A 50 0.71 -4.55 7.23
C LYS A 50 -0.20 -4.24 6.07
N ARG A 51 -0.33 -2.98 5.68
CA ARG A 51 -1.18 -2.53 4.56
C ARG A 51 -2.66 -2.82 4.81
N ILE A 52 -3.12 -2.69 6.05
CA ILE A 52 -4.50 -3.03 6.42
C ILE A 52 -5.51 -2.09 5.76
N ARG A 53 -5.23 -0.78 5.73
CA ARG A 53 -6.15 0.21 5.14
C ARG A 53 -6.39 -0.06 3.65
N PRO A 54 -5.33 -0.20 2.83
CA PRO A 54 -5.55 -0.51 1.42
C PRO A 54 -6.12 -1.92 1.21
N PHE A 55 -5.84 -2.87 2.11
CA PHE A 55 -6.44 -4.20 2.04
C PHE A 55 -7.96 -4.12 2.18
N LEU A 56 -8.46 -3.34 3.15
CA LEU A 56 -9.90 -3.15 3.34
C LEU A 56 -10.53 -2.47 2.12
N LEU A 57 -9.86 -1.48 1.56
CA LEU A 57 -10.34 -0.81 0.36
C LEU A 57 -10.44 -1.79 -0.82
N ALA A 58 -9.44 -2.64 -1.00
CA ALA A 58 -9.44 -3.64 -2.07
C ALA A 58 -10.57 -4.65 -1.88
N GLU A 59 -10.81 -5.12 -0.66
CA GLU A 59 -11.88 -6.06 -0.37
C GLU A 59 -13.26 -5.46 -0.65
N ILE A 60 -13.46 -4.19 -0.28
CA ILE A 60 -14.72 -3.49 -0.60
C ILE A 60 -14.87 -3.34 -2.11
N ALA A 61 -13.81 -2.96 -2.81
CA ALA A 61 -13.84 -2.82 -4.27
C ALA A 61 -14.20 -4.14 -4.96
N LYS A 62 -13.69 -5.26 -4.48
CA LYS A 62 -14.04 -6.59 -5.00
C LYS A 62 -15.53 -6.90 -4.84
N LEU A 63 -16.13 -6.49 -3.72
CA LEU A 63 -17.57 -6.66 -3.50
C LEU A 63 -18.40 -5.93 -4.55
N TYR A 64 -17.90 -4.82 -5.08
CA TYR A 64 -18.57 -4.05 -6.12
C TYR A 64 -18.12 -4.45 -7.54
N GLY A 65 -17.36 -5.53 -7.66
CA GLY A 65 -16.92 -6.03 -8.97
C GLY A 65 -15.86 -5.18 -9.66
N ILE A 66 -15.15 -4.34 -8.91
CA ILE A 66 -14.11 -3.48 -9.46
C ILE A 66 -12.81 -4.29 -9.61
N SER A 67 -12.17 -4.20 -10.79
CA SER A 67 -10.95 -4.96 -11.06
C SER A 67 -9.73 -4.36 -10.37
N SER A 68 -8.70 -5.20 -10.17
CA SER A 68 -7.46 -4.78 -9.53
C SER A 68 -6.71 -3.71 -10.33
N SER A 69 -6.87 -3.70 -11.64
CA SER A 69 -6.26 -2.66 -12.49
C SER A 69 -6.81 -1.27 -12.19
N VAL A 70 -7.99 -1.19 -11.59
CA VAL A 70 -8.63 0.08 -11.19
C VAL A 70 -8.37 0.38 -9.72
N TYR A 71 -8.65 -0.56 -8.81
CA TYR A 71 -8.56 -0.27 -7.38
C TYR A 71 -7.13 -0.14 -6.86
N LYS A 72 -6.12 -0.60 -7.63
CA LYS A 72 -4.72 -0.47 -7.19
C LYS A 72 -4.30 1.00 -6.96
N TYR A 73 -4.86 1.94 -7.73
CA TYR A 73 -4.51 3.36 -7.60
C TYR A 73 -5.00 3.96 -6.27
N PRO A 74 -6.28 3.87 -5.91
CA PRO A 74 -6.71 4.33 -4.58
C PRO A 74 -6.02 3.58 -3.44
N CYS A 75 -5.71 2.29 -3.60
CA CYS A 75 -4.98 1.55 -2.57
C CYS A 75 -3.58 2.13 -2.36
N MET A 76 -2.86 2.42 -3.44
CA MET A 76 -1.55 3.06 -3.36
C MET A 76 -1.65 4.45 -2.73
N ALA A 77 -2.64 5.23 -3.13
CA ALA A 77 -2.84 6.59 -2.61
C ALA A 77 -3.08 6.58 -1.10
N VAL A 78 -3.94 5.69 -0.62
CA VAL A 78 -4.24 5.56 0.81
C VAL A 78 -2.98 5.19 1.59
N GLU A 79 -2.20 4.23 1.09
CA GLU A 79 -1.01 3.78 1.79
C GLU A 79 0.09 4.83 1.77
N LEU A 80 0.30 5.51 0.65
CA LEU A 80 1.29 6.58 0.55
C LEU A 80 0.95 7.74 1.48
N ALA A 81 -0.32 8.12 1.55
CA ALA A 81 -0.77 9.16 2.48
C ALA A 81 -0.53 8.76 3.93
N HIS A 82 -0.80 7.49 4.27
CA HIS A 82 -0.57 6.97 5.61
C HIS A 82 0.92 6.96 5.95
N CYS A 83 1.76 6.46 5.05
CA CYS A 83 3.21 6.44 5.26
C CYS A 83 3.77 7.85 5.41
N PHE A 84 3.30 8.79 4.59
CA PHE A 84 3.71 10.19 4.69
C PHE A 84 3.34 10.78 6.05
N SER A 85 2.14 10.52 6.54
CA SER A 85 1.71 11.05 7.84
C SER A 85 2.56 10.52 8.98
N LEU A 86 2.96 9.24 8.93
CA LEU A 86 3.83 8.65 9.94
C LEU A 86 5.23 9.29 9.92
N VAL A 87 5.80 9.48 8.73
CA VAL A 87 7.11 10.14 8.59
C VAL A 87 7.04 11.56 9.11
N TYR A 88 5.98 12.30 8.78
CA TYR A 88 5.79 13.66 9.24
C TYR A 88 5.72 13.74 10.77
N ASP A 89 4.99 12.85 11.39
CA ASP A 89 4.85 12.81 12.84
C ASP A 89 6.16 12.46 13.57
N ASP A 90 7.04 11.71 12.91
CA ASP A 90 8.29 11.25 13.48
C ASP A 90 9.46 12.23 13.27
N LEU A 91 9.25 13.34 12.56
CA LEU A 91 10.31 14.32 12.34
C LEU A 91 10.65 15.06 13.65
N PRO A 92 11.95 15.18 13.96
CA PRO A 92 12.35 15.81 15.24
C PRO A 92 11.99 17.29 15.35
N CYS A 93 11.73 17.95 14.24
CA CYS A 93 11.38 19.38 14.22
C CYS A 93 9.90 19.66 14.50
N MET A 94 9.12 18.60 14.70
CA MET A 94 7.65 18.72 14.86
C MET A 94 7.25 18.80 16.32
#